data_6607b7cc00de795d95aa8b00292b3c43
#
_entry.id   6607b7cc00de795d95aa8b00292b3c43
#
_cell.length_a   1.000
_cell.length_b   1.000
_cell.length_c   1.000
_cell.angle_alpha   90.00
_cell.angle_beta   90.00
_cell.angle_gamma   90.00
#
_symmetry.space_group_name_H-M   'P 1'
#
loop_
_entity.id
_entity.type
_entity.pdbx_description
1 polymer ?
#
loop_
_entity_poly.entity_id
_entity_poly.type
_entity_poly.pdbx_seq_one_letter_code
_entity_poly.pdbx_strand_id
1 'polypeptide(L)'
;TFFREAPFQSWPKDIRMHWDFAVDYYNRELYFDVEFHKYLQYKFAQQWSQLKAYANARHIRIVGDIPIYVSPDGADVWAHPLYRWERHRETGYAWWMSRMWYSFKLYDIVRIDHFRGFDEYFSIPADAANARAGHWEKGPGMELFDTMHWQLGEVNVIAEDLGLLTDSVRALVRASGCPNMKVLQFAIDPEDTTASNDYWPHNYNTHCVVYT
;
A
#
# COMPACT_ATOMS: atom_id res chain seq x y z
N THR A 1 10.46 14.06 -24.22
CA THR A 1 11.01 13.60 -22.93
C THR A 1 12.49 13.31 -23.07
N PHE A 2 13.31 13.60 -22.04
CA PHE A 2 14.78 13.47 -22.07
C PHE A 2 15.21 12.01 -22.33
N PHE A 3 14.53 11.06 -21.70
CA PHE A 3 14.76 9.62 -21.89
C PHE A 3 13.85 8.97 -22.95
N ARG A 4 13.26 9.75 -23.85
CA ARG A 4 12.39 9.26 -24.95
C ARG A 4 11.28 8.31 -24.50
N GLU A 5 10.70 8.59 -23.31
CA GLU A 5 9.65 7.76 -22.69
C GLU A 5 10.11 6.33 -22.34
N ALA A 6 11.41 6.12 -22.26
CA ALA A 6 11.94 4.83 -21.87
C ALA A 6 11.54 4.50 -20.42
N PRO A 7 11.18 3.24 -20.11
CA PRO A 7 10.86 2.84 -18.76
C PRO A 7 12.08 3.02 -17.84
N PHE A 8 11.82 3.34 -16.57
CA PHE A 8 12.85 3.64 -15.57
C PHE A 8 13.96 2.58 -15.50
N GLN A 9 13.61 1.30 -15.68
CA GLN A 9 14.56 0.18 -15.64
C GLN A 9 15.62 0.26 -16.74
N SER A 10 15.33 0.95 -17.86
CA SER A 10 16.24 1.14 -18.99
C SER A 10 17.04 2.45 -18.94
N TRP A 11 16.82 3.29 -17.94
CA TRP A 11 17.58 4.53 -17.75
C TRP A 11 19.07 4.25 -17.45
N PRO A 12 19.97 5.19 -17.77
CA PRO A 12 21.37 5.08 -17.37
C PRO A 12 21.51 4.72 -15.89
N LYS A 13 22.46 3.83 -15.58
CA LYS A 13 22.61 3.25 -14.24
C LYS A 13 22.84 4.33 -13.17
N ASP A 14 23.59 5.35 -13.47
CA ASP A 14 23.95 6.43 -12.57
C ASP A 14 22.71 7.20 -12.06
N ILE A 15 21.85 7.65 -12.96
CA ILE A 15 20.61 8.34 -12.56
C ILE A 15 19.57 7.37 -12.01
N ARG A 16 19.51 6.14 -12.53
CA ARG A 16 18.62 5.10 -12.00
C ARG A 16 18.94 4.73 -10.55
N MET A 17 20.25 4.77 -10.20
CA MET A 17 20.73 4.50 -8.84
C MET A 17 20.84 5.78 -7.99
N HIS A 18 20.36 6.92 -8.51
CA HIS A 18 20.39 8.22 -7.84
C HIS A 18 21.77 8.62 -7.34
N TRP A 19 22.86 8.37 -8.14
CA TRP A 19 24.17 8.84 -7.77
C TRP A 19 24.20 10.36 -7.77
N ASP A 20 24.77 10.95 -6.74
CA ASP A 20 24.72 12.39 -6.49
C ASP A 20 25.14 13.22 -7.71
N PHE A 21 26.24 12.85 -8.36
CA PHE A 21 26.71 13.58 -9.54
C PHE A 21 25.72 13.52 -10.72
N ALA A 22 25.01 12.40 -10.88
CA ALA A 22 24.02 12.26 -11.93
C ALA A 22 22.75 13.06 -11.60
N VAL A 23 22.30 13.00 -10.34
CA VAL A 23 21.18 13.82 -9.86
C VAL A 23 21.49 15.31 -10.04
N ASP A 24 22.68 15.76 -9.68
CA ASP A 24 23.11 17.16 -9.85
C ASP A 24 23.19 17.57 -11.32
N TYR A 25 23.67 16.68 -12.19
CA TYR A 25 23.71 16.93 -13.63
C TYR A 25 22.32 17.11 -14.19
N TYR A 26 21.42 16.14 -13.97
CA TYR A 26 20.05 16.19 -14.51
C TYR A 26 19.20 17.30 -13.88
N ASN A 27 19.42 17.66 -12.62
CA ASN A 27 18.77 18.82 -12.01
C ASN A 27 19.14 20.14 -12.71
N ARG A 28 20.36 20.26 -13.23
CA ARG A 28 20.76 21.43 -14.01
C ARG A 28 20.21 21.40 -15.43
N GLU A 29 20.37 20.27 -16.12
CA GLU A 29 19.89 20.11 -17.49
C GLU A 29 18.37 20.25 -17.63
N LEU A 30 17.63 19.76 -16.65
CA LEU A 30 16.17 19.74 -16.62
C LEU A 30 15.59 20.76 -15.61
N TYR A 31 16.34 21.81 -15.31
CA TYR A 31 15.98 22.75 -14.24
C TYR A 31 14.51 23.23 -14.30
N PHE A 32 14.05 23.67 -15.45
CA PHE A 32 12.69 24.18 -15.58
C PHE A 32 11.63 23.09 -15.41
N ASP A 33 11.87 21.90 -15.94
CA ASP A 33 10.95 20.77 -15.76
C ASP A 33 10.91 20.33 -14.29
N VAL A 34 12.06 20.22 -13.64
CA VAL A 34 12.15 19.88 -12.22
C VAL A 34 11.44 20.92 -11.36
N GLU A 35 11.71 22.21 -11.56
CA GLU A 35 11.05 23.30 -10.81
C GLU A 35 9.53 23.36 -11.09
N PHE A 36 9.11 23.07 -12.31
CA PHE A 36 7.67 22.98 -12.63
C PHE A 36 7.00 21.82 -11.86
N HIS A 37 7.62 20.65 -11.82
CA HIS A 37 7.07 19.52 -11.04
C HIS A 37 7.09 19.80 -9.54
N LYS A 38 8.13 20.44 -9.00
CA LYS A 38 8.16 20.90 -7.60
C LYS A 38 7.02 21.89 -7.31
N TYR A 39 6.77 22.82 -8.23
CA TYR A 39 5.66 23.76 -8.10
C TYR A 39 4.30 23.07 -8.09
N LEU A 40 4.09 22.07 -8.97
CA LEU A 40 2.85 21.27 -8.97
C LEU A 40 2.67 20.54 -7.63
N GLN A 41 3.73 19.91 -7.11
CA GLN A 41 3.66 19.24 -5.80
C GLN A 41 3.38 20.23 -4.65
N TYR A 42 4.01 21.40 -4.68
CA TYR A 42 3.73 22.46 -3.71
C TYR A 42 2.27 22.91 -3.77
N LYS A 43 1.74 23.14 -4.97
CA LYS A 43 0.33 23.56 -5.16
C LYS A 43 -0.64 22.46 -4.72
N PHE A 44 -0.34 21.22 -5.06
CA PHE A 44 -1.13 20.10 -4.57
C PHE A 44 -1.14 20.04 -3.05
N ALA A 45 0.02 20.09 -2.41
CA ALA A 45 0.12 20.03 -0.95
C ALA A 45 -0.64 21.18 -0.27
N GLN A 46 -0.56 22.41 -0.83
CA GLN A 46 -1.29 23.57 -0.34
C GLN A 46 -2.81 23.36 -0.43
N GLN A 47 -3.31 22.97 -1.60
CA GLN A 47 -4.74 22.78 -1.85
C GLN A 47 -5.29 21.59 -1.03
N TRP A 48 -4.54 20.49 -0.98
CA TRP A 48 -4.91 19.31 -0.22
C TRP A 48 -5.02 19.60 1.28
N SER A 49 -4.04 20.31 1.84
CA SER A 49 -4.07 20.70 3.25
C SER A 49 -5.28 21.55 3.60
N GLN A 50 -5.67 22.48 2.71
CA GLN A 50 -6.86 23.30 2.88
C GLN A 50 -8.14 22.45 2.82
N LEU A 51 -8.24 21.55 1.86
CA LEU A 51 -9.38 20.63 1.71
C LEU A 51 -9.51 19.71 2.93
N LYS A 52 -8.39 19.10 3.37
CA LYS A 52 -8.37 18.23 4.55
C LYS A 52 -8.80 19.00 5.80
N ALA A 53 -8.26 20.19 6.02
CA ALA A 53 -8.65 21.03 7.15
C ALA A 53 -10.14 21.40 7.12
N TYR A 54 -10.68 21.72 5.93
CA TYR A 54 -12.09 22.01 5.74
C TYR A 54 -12.98 20.81 6.08
N ALA A 55 -12.62 19.61 5.62
CA ALA A 55 -13.33 18.37 5.93
C ALA A 55 -13.29 18.06 7.43
N ASN A 56 -12.10 18.09 8.02
CA ASN A 56 -11.91 17.76 9.44
C ASN A 56 -12.64 18.75 10.36
N ALA A 57 -12.70 20.03 10.02
CA ALA A 57 -13.49 21.02 10.77
C ALA A 57 -15.01 20.72 10.76
N ARG A 58 -15.46 19.82 9.89
CA ARG A 58 -16.85 19.34 9.79
C ARG A 58 -17.02 17.91 10.29
N HIS A 59 -16.02 17.41 11.03
CA HIS A 59 -15.97 16.02 11.53
C HIS A 59 -15.99 14.96 10.42
N ILE A 60 -15.56 15.32 9.21
CA ILE A 60 -15.37 14.39 8.08
C ILE A 60 -13.91 13.98 8.05
N ARG A 61 -13.65 12.69 8.17
CA ARG A 61 -12.31 12.11 8.03
C ARG A 61 -12.10 11.58 6.62
N ILE A 62 -10.90 11.75 6.11
CA ILE A 62 -10.52 11.28 4.77
C ILE A 62 -9.83 9.93 4.93
N VAL A 63 -10.37 8.91 4.28
CA VAL A 63 -9.76 7.59 4.19
C VAL A 63 -8.97 7.51 2.89
N GLY A 64 -7.66 7.27 3.01
CA GLY A 64 -6.80 6.98 1.87
C GLY A 64 -6.68 5.47 1.65
N ASP A 65 -6.31 5.12 0.44
CA ASP A 65 -6.11 3.72 0.05
C ASP A 65 -4.69 3.54 -0.49
N ILE A 66 -3.99 2.52 0.00
CA ILE A 66 -2.67 2.16 -0.48
C ILE A 66 -2.61 0.67 -0.80
N PRO A 67 -2.21 0.28 -2.01
CA PRO A 67 -1.98 -1.12 -2.32
C PRO A 67 -0.71 -1.64 -1.63
N ILE A 68 -0.71 -2.90 -1.19
CA ILE A 68 0.53 -3.51 -0.67
C ILE A 68 1.61 -3.50 -1.77
N TYR A 69 1.27 -3.93 -2.96
CA TYR A 69 2.20 -3.97 -4.10
C TYR A 69 2.17 -2.68 -4.90
N VAL A 70 3.30 -2.39 -5.55
CA VAL A 70 3.45 -1.23 -6.44
C VAL A 70 3.90 -1.71 -7.80
N SER A 71 3.38 -1.06 -8.86
CA SER A 71 3.86 -1.35 -10.21
C SER A 71 5.28 -0.79 -10.41
N PRO A 72 6.16 -1.49 -11.12
CA PRO A 72 7.48 -0.99 -11.49
C PRO A 72 7.43 0.30 -12.31
N ASP A 73 6.38 0.47 -13.11
CA ASP A 73 6.23 1.56 -14.08
C ASP A 73 5.05 2.49 -13.77
N GLY A 74 4.32 2.25 -12.68
CA GLY A 74 3.08 2.96 -12.38
C GLY A 74 1.93 2.64 -13.34
N ALA A 75 2.13 1.75 -14.29
CA ALA A 75 1.14 1.30 -15.26
C ALA A 75 1.06 -0.21 -15.26
N ASP A 76 0.08 -0.72 -14.54
CA ASP A 76 -0.49 -2.03 -14.74
C ASP A 76 0.41 -3.26 -14.47
N VAL A 77 -0.06 -4.28 -13.91
CA VAL A 77 -1.33 -4.96 -13.90
C VAL A 77 -1.08 -6.42 -13.69
N TRP A 78 -0.98 -7.09 -12.75
CA TRP A 78 -0.91 -8.53 -12.50
C TRP A 78 0.49 -9.15 -12.44
N ALA A 79 1.53 -8.44 -12.80
CA ALA A 79 2.91 -8.83 -12.58
C ALA A 79 3.58 -7.92 -11.54
N HIS A 80 2.96 -7.75 -10.38
CA HIS A 80 3.50 -6.91 -9.31
C HIS A 80 4.85 -7.46 -8.84
N PRO A 81 5.88 -6.61 -8.74
CA PRO A 81 7.14 -7.03 -8.15
C PRO A 81 6.91 -7.35 -6.67
N LEU A 82 7.49 -8.45 -6.24
CA LEU A 82 7.47 -8.86 -4.85
C LEU A 82 8.54 -8.12 -4.05
N TYR A 83 8.24 -7.82 -2.79
CA TYR A 83 9.20 -7.22 -1.89
C TYR A 83 10.26 -8.22 -1.43
N ARG A 84 11.50 -7.77 -1.35
CA ARG A 84 12.56 -8.47 -0.65
C ARG A 84 12.47 -8.15 0.84
N TRP A 85 11.61 -8.85 1.55
CA TRP A 85 11.31 -8.53 2.95
C TRP A 85 12.55 -8.58 3.86
N GLU A 86 13.54 -9.45 3.56
CA GLU A 86 14.81 -9.48 4.26
C GLU A 86 15.55 -8.15 4.17
N ARG A 87 15.57 -7.54 2.97
CA ARG A 87 16.19 -6.22 2.79
C ARG A 87 15.42 -5.09 3.48
N HIS A 88 14.11 -5.18 3.50
CA HIS A 88 13.30 -4.24 4.27
C HIS A 88 13.59 -4.36 5.77
N ARG A 89 13.72 -5.58 6.30
CA ARG A 89 14.08 -5.85 7.69
C ARG A 89 15.45 -5.28 8.04
N GLU A 90 16.49 -5.49 7.22
CA GLU A 90 17.83 -4.95 7.39
C GLU A 90 17.84 -3.42 7.56
N THR A 91 16.91 -2.72 6.94
CA THR A 91 16.76 -1.26 7.01
C THR A 91 15.72 -0.79 8.03
N GLY A 92 15.22 -1.67 8.89
CA GLY A 92 14.13 -1.35 9.82
C GLY A 92 12.86 -0.92 9.09
N TYR A 93 12.58 -1.51 7.93
CA TYR A 93 11.43 -1.20 7.07
C TYR A 93 11.34 0.28 6.65
N ALA A 94 12.47 0.98 6.55
CA ALA A 94 12.52 2.44 6.34
C ALA A 94 11.64 2.92 5.18
N TRP A 95 11.60 2.20 4.05
CA TRP A 95 10.76 2.56 2.92
C TRP A 95 9.26 2.48 3.28
N TRP A 96 8.83 1.41 3.96
CA TRP A 96 7.45 1.25 4.41
C TRP A 96 7.07 2.32 5.44
N MET A 97 7.95 2.60 6.39
CA MET A 97 7.72 3.65 7.39
C MET A 97 7.57 5.03 6.74
N SER A 98 8.43 5.34 5.76
CA SER A 98 8.33 6.56 4.97
C SER A 98 7.00 6.64 4.21
N ARG A 99 6.60 5.54 3.54
CA ARG A 99 5.33 5.45 2.80
C ARG A 99 4.13 5.69 3.70
N MET A 100 4.07 5.02 4.86
CA MET A 100 2.99 5.18 5.82
C MET A 100 2.94 6.58 6.40
N TRP A 101 4.09 7.13 6.78
CA TRP A 101 4.17 8.49 7.31
C TRP A 101 3.64 9.55 6.32
N TYR A 102 4.00 9.46 5.03
CA TYR A 102 3.45 10.34 4.00
C TYR A 102 1.95 10.13 3.80
N SER A 103 1.48 8.88 3.84
CA SER A 103 0.06 8.57 3.73
C SER A 103 -0.74 9.21 4.87
N PHE A 104 -0.25 9.17 6.13
CA PHE A 104 -0.92 9.82 7.26
C PHE A 104 -0.86 11.35 7.23
N LYS A 105 0.07 11.96 6.50
CA LYS A 105 0.00 13.39 6.22
C LYS A 105 -1.17 13.74 5.31
N LEU A 106 -1.44 12.89 4.35
CA LEU A 106 -2.51 13.12 3.37
C LEU A 106 -3.88 12.72 3.93
N TYR A 107 -3.97 11.63 4.66
CA TYR A 107 -5.21 11.00 5.08
C TYR A 107 -5.33 10.96 6.61
N ASP A 108 -6.54 10.79 7.10
CA ASP A 108 -6.82 10.61 8.54
C ASP A 108 -6.82 9.13 8.91
N ILE A 109 -7.13 8.28 7.95
CA ILE A 109 -7.16 6.82 8.05
C ILE A 109 -6.57 6.28 6.75
N VAL A 110 -5.82 5.19 6.83
CA VAL A 110 -5.25 4.52 5.65
C VAL A 110 -5.78 3.09 5.57
N ARG A 111 -6.48 2.78 4.48
CA ARG A 111 -6.81 1.39 4.13
C ARG A 111 -5.61 0.78 3.41
N ILE A 112 -5.13 -0.36 3.90
CA ILE A 112 -4.10 -1.12 3.20
C ILE A 112 -4.79 -2.23 2.43
N ASP A 113 -4.71 -2.13 1.11
CA ASP A 113 -5.25 -3.09 0.18
C ASP A 113 -4.42 -4.37 0.16
N HIS A 114 -5.08 -5.53 0.09
CA HIS A 114 -4.51 -6.86 0.09
C HIS A 114 -3.62 -7.14 1.33
N PHE A 115 -4.15 -6.85 2.52
CA PHE A 115 -3.44 -7.00 3.80
C PHE A 115 -2.88 -8.40 4.05
N ARG A 116 -3.53 -9.45 3.51
CA ARG A 116 -3.04 -10.82 3.61
C ARG A 116 -1.60 -11.02 3.11
N GLY A 117 -1.14 -10.20 2.17
CA GLY A 117 0.22 -10.26 1.63
C GLY A 117 1.33 -10.01 2.66
N PHE A 118 0.98 -9.47 3.84
CA PHE A 118 1.92 -9.36 4.96
C PHE A 118 2.06 -10.67 5.76
N ASP A 119 1.10 -11.59 5.68
CA ASP A 119 1.24 -12.93 6.25
C ASP A 119 1.90 -13.89 5.27
N GLU A 120 1.27 -14.03 4.09
CA GLU A 120 1.77 -14.89 3.03
C GLU A 120 1.31 -14.40 1.66
N TYR A 121 2.13 -14.62 0.67
CA TYR A 121 1.87 -14.24 -0.71
C TYR A 121 2.33 -15.34 -1.67
N PHE A 122 1.70 -15.39 -2.84
CA PHE A 122 2.04 -16.38 -3.86
C PHE A 122 3.11 -15.81 -4.79
N SER A 123 4.30 -16.39 -4.76
CA SER A 123 5.46 -15.99 -5.56
C SER A 123 5.51 -16.80 -6.85
N ILE A 124 5.59 -16.12 -7.97
CA ILE A 124 5.69 -16.73 -9.30
C ILE A 124 6.98 -16.22 -9.95
N PRO A 125 7.88 -17.12 -10.43
CA PRO A 125 9.06 -16.70 -11.17
C PRO A 125 8.68 -15.81 -12.38
N ALA A 126 9.44 -14.74 -12.60
CA ALA A 126 9.11 -13.74 -13.64
C ALA A 126 9.11 -14.31 -15.07
N ASP A 127 9.82 -15.42 -15.31
CA ASP A 127 9.91 -16.14 -16.58
C ASP A 127 8.95 -17.33 -16.68
N ALA A 128 8.12 -17.56 -15.66
CA ALA A 128 7.18 -18.68 -15.65
C ALA A 128 6.04 -18.46 -16.65
N ALA A 129 5.73 -19.49 -17.42
CA ALA A 129 4.65 -19.45 -18.41
C ALA A 129 3.24 -19.36 -17.77
N ASN A 130 3.10 -19.71 -16.51
CA ASN A 130 1.82 -19.67 -15.75
C ASN A 130 2.07 -19.79 -14.24
N ALA A 131 1.02 -19.60 -13.46
CA ALA A 131 1.09 -19.61 -11.99
C ALA A 131 1.40 -20.99 -11.36
N ARG A 132 1.41 -22.08 -12.12
CA ARG A 132 1.69 -23.43 -11.57
C ARG A 132 3.12 -23.61 -11.04
N ALA A 133 4.06 -22.77 -11.54
CA ALA A 133 5.44 -22.77 -11.08
C ALA A 133 5.63 -21.97 -9.79
N GLY A 134 4.58 -21.31 -9.31
CA GLY A 134 4.64 -20.50 -8.10
C GLY A 134 4.54 -21.30 -6.81
N HIS A 135 4.85 -20.64 -5.71
CA HIS A 135 4.75 -21.19 -4.35
C HIS A 135 4.41 -20.08 -3.34
N TRP A 136 3.92 -20.47 -2.18
CA TRP A 136 3.62 -19.55 -1.09
C TRP A 136 4.89 -19.19 -0.33
N GLU A 137 5.06 -17.90 -0.08
CA GLU A 137 6.14 -17.35 0.74
C GLU A 137 5.57 -16.56 1.92
N LYS A 138 6.32 -16.49 3.02
CA LYS A 138 5.92 -15.72 4.19
C LYS A 138 6.26 -14.25 4.03
N GLY A 139 5.29 -13.41 4.40
CA GLY A 139 5.46 -11.97 4.53
C GLY A 139 6.17 -11.58 5.84
N PRO A 140 6.28 -10.28 6.11
CA PRO A 140 6.96 -9.76 7.30
C PRO A 140 6.19 -10.00 8.61
N GLY A 141 4.90 -10.34 8.52
CA GLY A 141 4.06 -10.55 9.69
C GLY A 141 3.99 -9.35 10.62
N MET A 142 3.91 -9.62 11.93
CA MET A 142 3.81 -8.59 12.96
C MET A 142 5.04 -7.68 13.07
N GLU A 143 6.22 -8.14 12.66
CA GLU A 143 7.45 -7.34 12.77
C GLU A 143 7.33 -5.97 12.07
N LEU A 144 6.65 -5.90 10.92
CA LEU A 144 6.37 -4.65 10.22
C LEU A 144 5.45 -3.74 11.05
N PHE A 145 4.39 -4.29 11.65
CA PHE A 145 3.40 -3.52 12.41
C PHE A 145 3.96 -3.06 13.75
N ASP A 146 4.75 -3.90 14.43
CA ASP A 146 5.47 -3.53 15.64
C ASP A 146 6.45 -2.37 15.36
N THR A 147 7.18 -2.44 14.24
CA THR A 147 8.06 -1.36 13.80
C THR A 147 7.28 -0.08 13.49
N MET A 148 6.11 -0.20 12.86
CA MET A 148 5.26 0.94 12.54
C MET A 148 4.74 1.61 13.81
N HIS A 149 4.23 0.85 14.79
CA HIS A 149 3.80 1.39 16.06
C HIS A 149 4.95 2.05 16.84
N TRP A 150 6.14 1.44 16.81
CA TRP A 150 7.30 2.02 17.49
C TRP A 150 7.77 3.34 16.84
N GLN A 151 7.78 3.43 15.50
CA GLN A 151 8.30 4.61 14.79
C GLN A 151 7.25 5.71 14.60
N LEU A 152 5.99 5.35 14.36
CA LEU A 152 4.93 6.28 13.99
C LEU A 152 3.90 6.51 15.10
N GLY A 153 3.96 5.71 16.18
CA GLY A 153 2.98 5.75 17.26
C GLY A 153 1.67 5.07 16.88
N GLU A 154 0.58 5.47 17.54
CA GLU A 154 -0.76 4.98 17.17
C GLU A 154 -1.17 5.51 15.81
N VAL A 155 -1.55 4.60 14.93
CA VAL A 155 -1.93 4.89 13.54
C VAL A 155 -3.30 4.30 13.22
N ASN A 156 -4.07 5.01 12.42
CA ASN A 156 -5.39 4.59 11.98
C ASN A 156 -5.27 3.81 10.65
N VAL A 157 -5.13 2.51 10.73
CA VAL A 157 -5.06 1.60 9.58
C VAL A 157 -6.29 0.71 9.53
N ILE A 158 -6.86 0.53 8.34
CA ILE A 158 -7.87 -0.47 8.05
C ILE A 158 -7.20 -1.60 7.26
N ALA A 159 -7.35 -2.84 7.72
CA ALA A 159 -6.87 -4.01 7.02
C ALA A 159 -7.93 -4.48 6.00
N GLU A 160 -7.59 -4.45 4.71
CA GLU A 160 -8.42 -5.10 3.71
C GLU A 160 -8.11 -6.60 3.73
N ASP A 161 -9.03 -7.35 4.32
CA ASP A 161 -8.95 -8.80 4.52
C ASP A 161 -10.08 -9.53 3.76
N LEU A 162 -10.38 -9.07 2.56
CA LEU A 162 -11.39 -9.69 1.70
C LEU A 162 -10.87 -10.95 1.00
N GLY A 163 -11.78 -11.80 0.56
CA GLY A 163 -11.47 -13.01 -0.18
C GLY A 163 -11.14 -14.22 0.72
N LEU A 164 -10.28 -15.10 0.21
CA LEU A 164 -9.94 -16.35 0.89
C LEU A 164 -8.94 -16.11 2.03
N LEU A 165 -9.39 -16.23 3.26
CA LEU A 165 -8.59 -16.01 4.46
C LEU A 165 -8.20 -17.33 5.12
N THR A 166 -6.91 -17.48 5.42
CA THR A 166 -6.39 -18.53 6.28
C THR A 166 -6.46 -18.13 7.75
N ASP A 167 -6.35 -19.09 8.66
CA ASP A 167 -6.33 -18.80 10.10
C ASP A 167 -5.14 -17.92 10.50
N SER A 168 -4.00 -18.06 9.80
CA SER A 168 -2.81 -17.22 10.03
C SER A 168 -3.05 -15.76 9.64
N VAL A 169 -3.71 -15.49 8.52
CA VAL A 169 -4.11 -14.13 8.11
C VAL A 169 -5.07 -13.52 9.14
N ARG A 170 -6.08 -14.27 9.58
CA ARG A 170 -7.02 -13.82 10.63
C ARG A 170 -6.29 -13.53 11.95
N ALA A 171 -5.28 -14.34 12.30
CA ALA A 171 -4.46 -14.11 13.48
C ALA A 171 -3.61 -12.85 13.34
N LEU A 172 -3.01 -12.61 12.17
CA LEU A 172 -2.22 -11.40 11.90
C LEU A 172 -3.10 -10.13 12.01
N VAL A 173 -4.27 -10.13 11.39
CA VAL A 173 -5.21 -9.00 11.46
C VAL A 173 -5.59 -8.70 12.91
N ARG A 174 -5.92 -9.73 13.71
CA ARG A 174 -6.21 -9.52 15.15
C ARG A 174 -5.00 -8.99 15.92
N ALA A 175 -3.82 -9.55 15.67
CA ALA A 175 -2.60 -9.17 16.38
C ALA A 175 -2.15 -7.74 16.04
N SER A 176 -2.35 -7.30 14.79
CA SER A 176 -2.02 -5.93 14.36
C SER A 176 -2.89 -4.85 15.01
N GLY A 177 -4.03 -5.23 15.59
CA GLY A 177 -5.00 -4.27 16.12
C GLY A 177 -5.74 -3.45 15.06
N CYS A 178 -5.53 -3.73 13.77
CA CYS A 178 -6.23 -3.04 12.70
C CYS A 178 -7.66 -3.57 12.57
N PRO A 179 -8.68 -2.69 12.47
CA PRO A 179 -10.01 -3.13 12.11
C PRO A 179 -10.00 -3.80 10.73
N ASN A 180 -10.68 -4.93 10.65
CA ASN A 180 -10.87 -5.63 9.40
C ASN A 180 -12.00 -5.01 8.56
N MET A 181 -12.13 -5.43 7.30
CA MET A 181 -13.10 -4.87 6.37
C MET A 181 -14.20 -5.87 6.02
N LYS A 182 -15.43 -5.38 5.94
CA LYS A 182 -16.58 -6.11 5.44
C LYS A 182 -17.23 -5.33 4.31
N VAL A 183 -17.66 -6.03 3.26
CA VAL A 183 -18.43 -5.47 2.15
C VAL A 183 -19.83 -6.03 2.24
N LEU A 184 -20.80 -5.17 2.55
CA LEU A 184 -22.20 -5.59 2.78
C LEU A 184 -22.79 -6.27 1.55
N GLN A 185 -22.45 -5.84 0.35
CA GLN A 185 -22.93 -6.41 -0.90
C GLN A 185 -22.59 -7.90 -1.05
N PHE A 186 -21.47 -8.35 -0.45
CA PHE A 186 -21.08 -9.78 -0.49
C PHE A 186 -21.94 -10.66 0.41
N ALA A 187 -22.75 -10.09 1.29
CA ALA A 187 -23.75 -10.83 2.03
C ALA A 187 -24.93 -11.28 1.14
N ILE A 188 -25.15 -10.57 0.02
CA ILE A 188 -26.31 -10.80 -0.87
C ILE A 188 -25.83 -11.54 -2.12
N ASP A 189 -25.22 -12.69 -1.90
CA ASP A 189 -24.84 -13.59 -2.99
C ASP A 189 -25.96 -14.62 -3.17
N PRO A 190 -26.65 -14.63 -4.32
CA PRO A 190 -27.73 -15.59 -4.59
C PRO A 190 -27.24 -17.05 -4.65
N GLU A 191 -25.93 -17.29 -4.84
CA GLU A 191 -25.32 -18.62 -4.86
C GLU A 191 -24.89 -19.09 -3.46
N ASP A 192 -24.64 -18.15 -2.52
CA ASP A 192 -24.30 -18.47 -1.12
C ASP A 192 -25.49 -18.24 -0.19
N THR A 193 -26.32 -19.27 -0.06
CA THR A 193 -27.47 -19.28 0.86
C THR A 193 -27.10 -19.74 2.27
N THR A 194 -25.80 -19.94 2.56
CA THR A 194 -25.38 -20.46 3.86
C THR A 194 -25.36 -19.35 4.91
N ALA A 195 -25.89 -19.66 6.11
CA ALA A 195 -25.82 -18.74 7.26
C ALA A 195 -24.38 -18.51 7.77
N SER A 196 -23.40 -19.19 7.20
CA SER A 196 -21.98 -19.11 7.56
C SER A 196 -21.20 -18.06 6.78
N ASN A 197 -21.83 -17.32 5.85
CA ASN A 197 -21.18 -16.25 5.11
C ASN A 197 -20.68 -15.16 6.07
N ASP A 198 -19.38 -14.94 6.10
CA ASP A 198 -18.70 -13.95 6.96
C ASP A 198 -19.16 -12.50 6.72
N TYR A 199 -19.88 -12.23 5.63
CA TYR A 199 -20.40 -10.91 5.26
C TYR A 199 -21.83 -10.65 5.74
N TRP A 200 -22.51 -11.65 6.33
CA TRP A 200 -23.80 -11.39 6.97
C TRP A 200 -23.63 -10.48 8.20
N PRO A 201 -24.45 -9.42 8.37
CA PRO A 201 -24.30 -8.48 9.48
C PRO A 201 -24.25 -9.10 10.87
N HIS A 202 -24.95 -10.22 11.09
CA HIS A 202 -24.92 -10.90 12.38
C HIS A 202 -23.60 -11.65 12.68
N ASN A 203 -22.73 -11.82 11.66
CA ASN A 203 -21.39 -12.40 11.79
C ASN A 203 -20.29 -11.34 11.96
N TYR A 204 -20.64 -10.04 11.95
CA TYR A 204 -19.65 -8.99 12.13
C TYR A 204 -19.12 -8.96 13.56
N ASN A 205 -17.82 -8.81 13.68
CA ASN A 205 -17.21 -8.47 14.96
C ASN A 205 -17.35 -6.96 15.23
N THR A 206 -17.12 -6.54 16.48
CA THR A 206 -17.21 -5.12 16.87
C THR A 206 -16.02 -4.28 16.42
N HIS A 207 -15.02 -4.90 15.80
CA HIS A 207 -13.78 -4.26 15.36
C HIS A 207 -13.61 -4.41 13.84
N CYS A 208 -14.65 -4.03 13.10
CA CYS A 208 -14.62 -4.04 11.63
C CYS A 208 -15.16 -2.73 11.06
N VAL A 209 -14.76 -2.43 9.84
CA VAL A 209 -15.31 -1.36 9.01
C VAL A 209 -16.19 -1.98 7.93
N VAL A 210 -17.45 -1.52 7.85
CA VAL A 210 -18.39 -2.00 6.85
C VAL A 210 -18.43 -1.02 5.68
N TYR A 211 -18.16 -1.54 4.50
CA TYR A 211 -18.29 -0.83 3.24
C TYR A 211 -19.60 -1.21 2.57
N THR A 212 -20.32 -0.19 2.03
CA THR A 212 -21.63 -0.34 1.38
C THR A 212 -21.68 0.37 0.04
#